data_d4042ab3e678c5b6a813c5c0ff5a3292
#
_entry.id   d4042ab3e678c5b6a813c5c0ff5a3292
#
_cell.length_a   1.000
_cell.length_b   1.000
_cell.length_c   1.000
_cell.angle_alpha   90.00
_cell.angle_beta   90.00
_cell.angle_gamma   90.00
#
_symmetry.space_group_name_H-M   'P 1'
#
loop_
_entity.id
_entity.type
_entity.pdbx_description
1 polymer ?
#
loop_
_entity_poly.entity_id
_entity_poly.type
_entity_poly.pdbx_seq_one_letter_code
_entity_poly.pdbx_strand_id
1 'polypeptide(L)'
;MWTPEYVIIQARGEIHMVSDCIFSSKTDNWETPQDLFDELDREFHFTLDACATESNAKVARFFSPEDDGLKQTWSGTVWCNPPYGRETGKWVRKAFESERDGCTTVMLLPARTDTQWFHDYVYWRAEVRFLRGRLKFGEAKNSAPFPSMVVIYRGVHRK
;
A
#
# COMPACT_ATOMS: atom_id res chain seq x y z
N MET A 1 27.07 19.34 7.78
CA MET A 1 26.34 19.04 6.53
C MET A 1 26.85 17.69 6.04
N TRP A 2 26.05 16.66 6.12
CA TRP A 2 26.40 15.32 5.68
C TRP A 2 26.15 15.23 4.17
N THR A 3 27.23 15.08 3.39
CA THR A 3 27.17 14.65 1.99
C THR A 3 27.31 13.13 1.98
N PRO A 4 26.39 12.37 1.39
CA PRO A 4 26.58 10.94 1.25
C PRO A 4 27.68 10.69 0.21
N GLU A 5 28.81 10.16 0.63
CA GLU A 5 29.83 9.65 -0.26
C GLU A 5 29.32 8.35 -0.91
N TYR A 6 29.12 8.40 -2.21
CA TYR A 6 28.83 7.20 -2.99
C TYR A 6 30.12 6.43 -3.21
N VAL A 7 30.23 5.24 -2.62
CA VAL A 7 31.34 4.32 -2.93
C VAL A 7 31.06 3.70 -4.30
N ILE A 8 31.79 4.14 -5.32
CA ILE A 8 31.79 3.52 -6.64
C ILE A 8 32.78 2.36 -6.61
N ILE A 9 32.29 1.13 -6.61
CA ILE A 9 33.12 -0.06 -6.84
C ILE A 9 33.20 -0.28 -8.35
N GLN A 10 34.32 0.10 -8.97
CA GLN A 10 34.63 -0.26 -10.36
C GLN A 10 35.10 -1.73 -10.42
N ALA A 11 34.22 -2.63 -10.84
CA ALA A 11 34.62 -3.91 -11.38
C ALA A 11 34.46 -3.88 -12.91
N ARG A 12 35.51 -4.30 -13.57
CA ARG A 12 35.71 -4.27 -15.03
C ARG A 12 34.43 -4.56 -15.83
N GLY A 13 33.98 -3.58 -16.60
CA GLY A 13 33.33 -3.78 -17.89
C GLY A 13 31.80 -3.77 -17.93
N GLU A 14 31.06 -3.76 -16.82
CA GLU A 14 29.61 -3.59 -16.84
C GLU A 14 29.16 -2.71 -15.66
N ILE A 15 28.66 -1.53 -16.00
CA ILE A 15 28.02 -0.66 -15.02
C ILE A 15 26.63 -1.24 -14.77
N HIS A 16 26.51 -2.20 -13.86
CA HIS A 16 25.24 -2.49 -13.24
C HIS A 16 24.97 -1.42 -12.18
N MET A 17 24.03 -0.53 -12.48
CA MET A 17 23.53 0.39 -11.47
C MET A 17 22.85 -0.41 -10.38
N VAL A 18 23.45 -0.42 -9.19
CA VAL A 18 22.93 -1.08 -7.97
C VAL A 18 21.59 -0.48 -7.54
N SER A 19 21.19 0.65 -8.14
CA SER A 19 19.89 1.28 -7.89
C SER A 19 18.69 0.44 -8.35
N ASP A 20 18.85 -0.45 -9.33
CA ASP A 20 17.75 -1.27 -9.82
C ASP A 20 17.38 -2.43 -8.88
N CYS A 21 18.31 -2.86 -8.04
CA CYS A 21 18.08 -3.98 -7.10
C CYS A 21 17.29 -3.58 -5.86
N ILE A 22 17.25 -2.28 -5.52
CA ILE A 22 16.60 -1.80 -4.30
C ILE A 22 15.17 -1.28 -4.59
N PHE A 23 14.87 -0.90 -5.84
CA PHE A 23 13.63 -0.22 -6.19
C PHE A 23 12.86 -0.77 -7.39
N SER A 24 13.39 -1.75 -8.10
CA SER A 24 12.64 -2.41 -9.18
C SER A 24 12.02 -3.71 -8.70
N SER A 25 10.83 -3.62 -8.13
CA SER A 25 9.92 -4.75 -8.29
C SER A 25 9.43 -4.70 -9.73
N LYS A 26 9.67 -5.75 -10.50
CA LYS A 26 9.18 -5.89 -11.89
C LYS A 26 7.65 -5.89 -11.99
N THR A 27 6.95 -5.78 -10.85
CA THR A 27 5.49 -5.69 -10.76
C THR A 27 5.15 -4.77 -9.59
N ASP A 28 4.38 -3.71 -9.84
CA ASP A 28 3.83 -2.84 -8.80
C ASP A 28 2.66 -3.50 -8.04
N ASN A 29 2.30 -4.71 -8.42
CA ASN A 29 1.22 -5.50 -7.82
C ASN A 29 1.77 -6.53 -6.82
N TRP A 30 1.55 -6.24 -5.56
CA TRP A 30 1.89 -7.10 -4.43
C TRP A 30 0.61 -7.70 -3.86
N GLU A 31 0.31 -8.95 -4.21
CA GLU A 31 -0.91 -9.62 -3.78
C GLU A 31 -0.91 -9.86 -2.26
N THR A 32 -1.94 -9.38 -1.58
CA THR A 32 -2.08 -9.48 -0.12
C THR A 32 -2.06 -10.93 0.36
N PRO A 33 -1.22 -11.28 1.37
CA PRO A 33 -1.32 -12.57 2.04
C PRO A 33 -2.72 -12.78 2.64
N GLN A 34 -3.30 -13.97 2.41
CA GLN A 34 -4.69 -14.23 2.79
C GLN A 34 -4.89 -14.22 4.31
N ASP A 35 -3.93 -14.72 5.07
CA ASP A 35 -3.98 -14.73 6.54
C ASP A 35 -4.02 -13.32 7.14
N LEU A 36 -3.24 -12.40 6.60
CA LEU A 36 -3.26 -10.99 7.00
C LEU A 36 -4.62 -10.35 6.67
N PHE A 37 -5.15 -10.60 5.47
CA PHE A 37 -6.46 -10.09 5.10
C PHE A 37 -7.55 -10.63 6.03
N ASP A 38 -7.58 -11.93 6.28
CA ASP A 38 -8.58 -12.58 7.14
C ASP A 38 -8.55 -12.06 8.58
N GLU A 39 -7.36 -11.75 9.10
CA GLU A 39 -7.20 -11.14 10.42
C GLU A 39 -7.83 -9.74 10.46
N LEU A 40 -7.54 -8.91 9.46
CA LEU A 40 -8.10 -7.56 9.36
C LEU A 40 -9.60 -7.58 9.06
N ASP A 41 -10.07 -8.50 8.22
CA ASP A 41 -11.50 -8.61 7.90
C ASP A 41 -12.35 -9.03 9.10
N ARG A 42 -11.80 -9.84 10.01
CA ARG A 42 -12.48 -10.15 11.28
C ARG A 42 -12.71 -8.92 12.16
N GLU A 43 -11.80 -7.93 12.09
CA GLU A 43 -11.93 -6.68 12.84
C GLU A 43 -12.82 -5.66 12.13
N PHE A 44 -12.63 -5.50 10.82
CA PHE A 44 -13.20 -4.37 10.07
C PHE A 44 -14.45 -4.73 9.27
N HIS A 45 -14.66 -5.98 8.87
CA HIS A 45 -15.78 -6.43 8.04
C HIS A 45 -15.88 -5.67 6.72
N PHE A 46 -14.91 -5.88 5.83
CA PHE A 46 -14.79 -5.15 4.58
C PHE A 46 -15.98 -5.36 3.64
N THR A 47 -16.43 -4.28 3.03
CA THR A 47 -17.55 -4.26 2.09
C THR A 47 -17.14 -3.92 0.66
N LEU A 48 -15.89 -3.46 0.47
CA LEU A 48 -15.34 -3.07 -0.82
C LEU A 48 -13.83 -3.31 -0.84
N ASP A 49 -13.32 -3.88 -1.94
CA ASP A 49 -11.90 -3.87 -2.29
C ASP A 49 -11.67 -2.80 -3.37
N ALA A 50 -10.98 -1.73 -3.02
CA ALA A 50 -10.87 -0.55 -3.87
C ALA A 50 -9.88 -0.72 -5.03
N CYS A 51 -9.03 -1.75 -5.01
CA CYS A 51 -7.99 -1.97 -6.00
C CYS A 51 -7.67 -3.46 -6.16
N ALA A 52 -8.40 -4.12 -7.04
CA ALA A 52 -8.25 -5.54 -7.29
C ALA A 52 -8.49 -5.92 -8.74
N THR A 53 -8.15 -7.14 -9.08
CA THR A 53 -8.58 -7.83 -10.30
C THR A 53 -9.55 -8.94 -9.94
N GLU A 54 -10.24 -9.51 -10.91
CA GLU A 54 -11.12 -10.65 -10.68
C GLU A 54 -10.40 -11.83 -10.00
N SER A 55 -9.11 -12.01 -10.30
CA SER A 55 -8.31 -13.13 -9.77
C SER A 55 -7.79 -12.90 -8.34
N ASN A 56 -7.67 -11.66 -7.87
CA ASN A 56 -7.06 -11.35 -6.56
C ASN A 56 -7.96 -10.55 -5.61
N ALA A 57 -9.19 -10.25 -6.00
CA ALA A 57 -10.14 -9.53 -5.17
C ALA A 57 -10.40 -10.27 -3.85
N LYS A 58 -10.29 -9.53 -2.76
CA LYS A 58 -10.51 -10.04 -1.40
C LYS A 58 -11.95 -9.89 -0.93
N VAL A 59 -12.71 -9.03 -1.58
CA VAL A 59 -14.13 -8.75 -1.28
C VAL A 59 -14.93 -8.94 -2.56
N ALA A 60 -16.16 -9.46 -2.44
CA ALA A 60 -17.02 -9.72 -3.61
C ALA A 60 -17.30 -8.44 -4.43
N ARG A 61 -17.44 -7.28 -3.77
CA ARG A 61 -17.48 -5.99 -4.43
C ARG A 61 -16.08 -5.41 -4.53
N PHE A 62 -15.61 -5.15 -5.72
CA PHE A 62 -14.28 -4.56 -5.94
C PHE A 62 -14.27 -3.61 -7.14
N PHE A 63 -13.24 -2.78 -7.23
CA PHE A 63 -12.94 -1.98 -8.40
C PHE A 63 -11.73 -2.55 -9.14
N SER A 64 -11.97 -2.87 -10.41
CA SER A 64 -10.93 -3.34 -11.33
C SER A 64 -10.11 -2.17 -11.91
N PRO A 65 -9.00 -2.45 -12.61
CA PRO A 65 -8.26 -1.42 -13.34
C PRO A 65 -9.13 -0.67 -14.37
N GLU A 66 -10.09 -1.34 -14.98
CA GLU A 66 -11.04 -0.76 -15.95
C GLU A 66 -12.02 0.20 -15.28
N ASP A 67 -12.42 -0.10 -14.01
CA ASP A 67 -13.28 0.79 -13.22
C ASP A 67 -12.55 2.04 -12.77
N ASP A 68 -11.24 1.97 -12.62
CA ASP A 68 -10.39 3.02 -12.04
C ASP A 68 -10.86 3.45 -10.64
N GLY A 69 -10.48 2.68 -9.62
CA GLY A 69 -10.90 2.89 -8.24
C GLY A 69 -10.63 4.30 -7.70
N LEU A 70 -9.65 5.03 -8.26
CA LEU A 70 -9.39 6.43 -7.90
C LEU A 70 -10.51 7.38 -8.33
N LYS A 71 -11.25 7.05 -9.38
CA LYS A 71 -12.39 7.84 -9.88
C LYS A 71 -13.70 7.46 -9.24
N GLN A 72 -13.76 6.32 -8.56
CA GLN A 72 -14.98 5.83 -7.95
C GLN A 72 -15.23 6.46 -6.57
N THR A 73 -16.48 6.45 -6.13
CA THR A 73 -16.84 6.82 -4.77
C THR A 73 -16.59 5.63 -3.83
N TRP A 74 -15.82 5.85 -2.77
CA TRP A 74 -15.61 4.85 -1.74
C TRP A 74 -16.62 5.04 -0.61
N SER A 75 -17.21 3.96 -0.14
CA SER A 75 -18.22 3.99 0.93
C SER A 75 -18.18 2.70 1.76
N GLY A 76 -18.63 2.79 2.99
CA GLY A 76 -18.61 1.67 3.93
C GLY A 76 -17.24 1.41 4.50
N THR A 77 -16.85 0.15 4.60
CA THR A 77 -15.53 -0.27 5.07
C THR A 77 -14.72 -0.83 3.91
N VAL A 78 -13.66 -0.14 3.57
CA VAL A 78 -12.87 -0.35 2.35
C VAL A 78 -11.53 -0.99 2.67
N TRP A 79 -11.22 -2.08 1.98
CA TRP A 79 -9.88 -2.63 1.86
C TRP A 79 -9.18 -2.01 0.65
N CYS A 80 -7.90 -1.69 0.79
CA CYS A 80 -7.09 -1.20 -0.34
C CYS A 80 -5.64 -1.63 -0.21
N ASN A 81 -5.18 -2.47 -1.12
CA ASN A 81 -3.78 -2.74 -1.38
C ASN A 81 -3.44 -2.16 -2.76
N PRO A 82 -3.02 -0.89 -2.84
CA PRO A 82 -2.82 -0.21 -4.12
C PRO A 82 -1.53 -0.66 -4.81
N PRO A 83 -1.35 -0.33 -6.10
CA PRO A 83 -0.05 -0.46 -6.76
C PRO A 83 1.01 0.36 -6.02
N TYR A 84 2.18 -0.25 -5.76
CA TYR A 84 3.30 0.43 -5.12
C TYR A 84 4.17 1.12 -6.16
N GLY A 85 4.55 2.36 -5.90
CA GLY A 85 5.33 3.18 -6.81
C GLY A 85 4.86 4.62 -6.85
N ARG A 86 4.89 5.24 -8.02
CA ARG A 86 4.55 6.66 -8.18
C ARG A 86 3.08 6.98 -7.89
N GLU A 87 2.19 6.01 -8.11
CA GLU A 87 0.75 6.19 -7.93
C GLU A 87 0.28 5.96 -6.49
N THR A 88 1.12 5.35 -5.63
CA THR A 88 0.75 5.04 -4.24
C THR A 88 0.18 6.24 -3.50
N GLY A 89 0.80 7.41 -3.64
CA GLY A 89 0.35 8.64 -2.99
C GLY A 89 -1.05 9.09 -3.37
N LYS A 90 -1.49 8.83 -4.61
CA LYS A 90 -2.85 9.16 -5.06
C LYS A 90 -3.90 8.30 -4.34
N TRP A 91 -3.60 7.02 -4.14
CA TRP A 91 -4.47 6.09 -3.41
C TRP A 91 -4.56 6.45 -1.92
N VAL A 92 -3.43 6.82 -1.31
CA VAL A 92 -3.40 7.27 0.09
C VAL A 92 -4.20 8.56 0.27
N ARG A 93 -4.03 9.52 -0.63
CA ARG A 93 -4.83 10.75 -0.63
C ARG A 93 -6.32 10.47 -0.77
N LYS A 94 -6.71 9.56 -1.67
CA LYS A 94 -8.10 9.15 -1.87
C LYS A 94 -8.71 8.57 -0.58
N ALA A 95 -7.98 7.70 0.11
CA ALA A 95 -8.41 7.13 1.38
C ALA A 95 -8.59 8.22 2.46
N PHE A 96 -7.62 9.12 2.58
CA PHE A 96 -7.67 10.24 3.50
C PHE A 96 -8.88 11.18 3.23
N GLU A 97 -9.15 11.48 1.97
CA GLU A 97 -10.29 12.33 1.59
C GLU A 97 -11.62 11.62 1.85
N SER A 98 -11.72 10.31 1.60
CA SER A 98 -12.93 9.51 1.78
C SER A 98 -13.36 9.36 3.25
N GLU A 99 -12.42 9.51 4.20
CA GLU A 99 -12.72 9.50 5.64
C GLU A 99 -13.73 10.57 6.03
N ARG A 100 -13.67 11.73 5.40
CA ARG A 100 -14.58 12.86 5.66
C ARG A 100 -16.03 12.55 5.33
N ASP A 101 -16.23 11.63 4.38
CA ASP A 101 -17.53 11.18 3.93
C ASP A 101 -18.03 9.97 4.75
N GLY A 102 -17.35 9.66 5.86
CA GLY A 102 -17.71 8.57 6.76
C GLY A 102 -17.16 7.20 6.33
N CYS A 103 -16.32 7.14 5.31
CA CYS A 103 -15.70 5.89 4.85
C CYS A 103 -14.57 5.46 5.79
N THR A 104 -14.60 4.22 6.25
CA THR A 104 -13.46 3.61 6.93
C THR A 104 -12.60 2.90 5.90
N THR A 105 -11.32 3.26 5.81
CA THR A 105 -10.39 2.63 4.86
C THR A 105 -9.21 2.01 5.58
N VAL A 106 -8.90 0.76 5.25
CA VAL A 106 -7.72 0.04 5.73
C VAL A 106 -6.82 -0.27 4.53
N MET A 107 -5.59 0.21 4.58
CA MET A 107 -4.63 0.06 3.48
C MET A 107 -3.42 -0.76 3.90
N LEU A 108 -2.95 -1.61 3.01
CA LEU A 108 -1.63 -2.26 3.13
C LEU A 108 -0.62 -1.47 2.29
N LEU A 109 0.40 -0.94 2.92
CA LEU A 109 1.38 -0.06 2.28
C LEU A 109 2.82 -0.43 2.64
N PRO A 110 3.80 -0.14 1.77
CA PRO A 110 5.19 -0.17 2.17
C PRO A 110 5.45 0.94 3.20
N ALA A 111 6.20 0.62 4.26
CA ALA A 111 6.49 1.57 5.34
C ALA A 111 7.58 2.57 4.91
N ARG A 112 7.26 3.42 3.95
CA ARG A 112 8.16 4.44 3.40
C ARG A 112 7.90 5.79 4.07
N THR A 113 8.49 5.96 5.24
CA THR A 113 8.28 7.12 6.13
C THR A 113 8.95 8.41 5.65
N ASP A 114 9.76 8.34 4.60
CA ASP A 114 10.44 9.46 3.96
C ASP A 114 9.64 10.08 2.80
N THR A 115 8.53 9.46 2.41
CA THR A 115 7.74 9.93 1.27
C THR A 115 6.84 11.12 1.62
N GLN A 116 6.59 11.97 0.61
CA GLN A 116 5.68 13.09 0.75
C GLN A 116 4.27 12.63 1.18
N TRP A 117 3.73 11.57 0.55
CA TRP A 117 2.39 11.09 0.89
C TRP A 117 2.28 10.57 2.32
N PHE A 118 3.38 10.02 2.90
CA PHE A 118 3.37 9.62 4.30
C PHE A 118 3.21 10.83 5.22
N HIS A 119 3.95 11.90 4.98
CA HIS A 119 3.89 13.11 5.79
C HIS A 119 2.58 13.90 5.59
N ASP A 120 2.06 13.96 4.37
CA ASP A 120 0.87 14.75 4.05
C ASP A 120 -0.43 14.08 4.53
N TYR A 121 -0.52 12.75 4.44
CA TYR A 121 -1.79 12.05 4.62
C TYR A 121 -1.79 10.96 5.70
N VAL A 122 -0.64 10.46 6.17
CA VAL A 122 -0.57 9.37 7.14
C VAL A 122 -0.10 9.85 8.51
N TYR A 123 1.04 10.52 8.56
CA TYR A 123 1.68 10.93 9.80
C TYR A 123 0.77 11.89 10.59
N TRP A 124 0.42 11.51 11.84
CA TRP A 124 -0.54 12.23 12.71
C TRP A 124 -1.98 12.35 12.15
N ARG A 125 -2.33 11.64 11.08
CA ARG A 125 -3.65 11.70 10.46
C ARG A 125 -4.39 10.39 10.44
N ALA A 126 -3.66 9.27 10.51
CA ALA A 126 -4.20 7.93 10.47
C ALA A 126 -3.67 7.08 11.64
N GLU A 127 -4.39 6.02 11.98
CA GLU A 127 -3.84 4.94 12.78
C GLU A 127 -2.87 4.13 11.93
N VAL A 128 -1.67 3.87 12.43
CA VAL A 128 -0.64 3.08 11.73
C VAL A 128 -0.26 1.87 12.56
N ARG A 129 -0.31 0.69 11.95
CA ARG A 129 0.18 -0.56 12.54
C ARG A 129 1.37 -1.04 11.73
N PHE A 130 2.56 -0.98 12.30
CA PHE A 130 3.76 -1.53 11.67
C PHE A 130 3.78 -3.05 11.81
N LEU A 131 3.97 -3.74 10.69
CA LEU A 131 4.03 -5.20 10.68
C LEU A 131 5.43 -5.68 11.04
N ARG A 132 5.49 -6.67 11.91
CA ARG A 132 6.76 -7.28 12.31
C ARG A 132 7.27 -8.19 11.18
N GLY A 133 8.52 -8.00 10.80
CA GLY A 133 9.16 -8.77 9.73
C GLY A 133 8.75 -8.29 8.34
N ARG A 134 9.07 -9.11 7.35
CA ARG A 134 8.79 -8.84 5.94
C ARG A 134 7.70 -9.77 5.43
N LEU A 135 6.70 -9.21 4.76
CA LEU A 135 5.62 -10.01 4.16
C LEU A 135 6.14 -10.82 2.96
N LYS A 136 5.50 -11.96 2.75
CA LYS A 136 5.55 -12.71 1.49
C LYS A 136 4.25 -12.45 0.76
N PHE A 137 4.33 -11.74 -0.34
CA PHE A 137 3.16 -11.39 -1.14
C PHE A 137 2.84 -12.50 -2.15
N GLY A 138 1.56 -12.86 -2.26
CA GLY A 138 1.09 -13.89 -3.18
C GLY A 138 1.88 -15.19 -3.01
N GLU A 139 2.30 -15.77 -4.13
CA GLU A 139 3.09 -17.01 -4.16
C GLU A 139 4.62 -16.76 -4.17
N ALA A 140 5.07 -15.56 -3.77
CA ALA A 140 6.48 -15.23 -3.78
C ALA A 140 7.30 -16.15 -2.88
N LYS A 141 8.41 -16.67 -3.39
CA LYS A 141 9.34 -17.51 -2.62
C LYS A 141 10.06 -16.73 -1.53
N ASN A 142 10.36 -15.47 -1.80
CA ASN A 142 11.13 -14.59 -0.93
C ASN A 142 10.23 -13.54 -0.28
N SER A 143 10.67 -13.06 0.88
CA SER A 143 10.03 -11.91 1.54
C SER A 143 10.24 -10.64 0.73
N ALA A 144 9.31 -9.69 0.89
CA ALA A 144 9.41 -8.38 0.25
C ALA A 144 10.70 -7.65 0.64
N PRO A 145 11.29 -6.85 -0.27
CA PRO A 145 12.50 -6.09 0.00
C PRO A 145 12.27 -4.85 0.88
N PHE A 146 11.05 -4.62 1.33
CA PHE A 146 10.64 -3.47 2.16
C PHE A 146 9.80 -3.92 3.36
N PRO A 147 9.78 -3.15 4.45
CA PRO A 147 8.84 -3.33 5.54
C PRO A 147 7.43 -2.88 5.12
N SER A 148 6.41 -3.43 5.77
CA SER A 148 5.02 -3.09 5.50
C SER A 148 4.33 -2.50 6.72
N MET A 149 3.30 -1.70 6.47
CA MET A 149 2.42 -1.15 7.49
C MET A 149 0.96 -1.21 7.04
N VAL A 150 0.07 -1.27 8.01
CA VAL A 150 -1.37 -1.09 7.81
C VAL A 150 -1.74 0.31 8.23
N VAL A 151 -2.37 1.06 7.33
CA VAL A 151 -2.83 2.43 7.57
C VAL A 151 -4.35 2.43 7.63
N ILE A 152 -4.92 3.01 8.68
CA ILE A 152 -6.36 2.97 8.95
C ILE A 152 -6.89 4.39 9.09
N TYR A 153 -7.82 4.74 8.21
CA TYR A 153 -8.65 5.93 8.30
C TYR A 153 -10.02 5.53 8.81
N ARG A 154 -10.43 6.04 9.98
CA ARG A 154 -11.71 5.70 10.58
C ARG A 154 -12.73 6.78 10.27
N GLY A 155 -13.63 6.48 9.34
CA GLY A 155 -14.73 7.36 9.01
C GLY A 155 -15.61 7.62 10.23
N VAL A 156 -15.82 8.89 10.52
CA VAL A 156 -16.72 9.30 11.62
C VAL A 156 -18.15 9.32 11.07
N HIS A 157 -18.94 8.34 11.45
CA HIS A 157 -20.38 8.43 11.22
C HIS A 157 -20.93 9.60 12.05
N ARG A 158 -21.15 10.74 11.42
CA ARG A 158 -21.95 11.81 12.04
C ARG A 158 -23.37 11.28 12.21
N LYS A 159 -23.73 11.02 13.48
CA LYS A 159 -25.13 10.73 13.86
C LYS A 159 -25.99 11.97 13.66
#